data_666df42ddc6e4b02301be573a2d71dca
#
_entry.id   666df42ddc6e4b02301be573a2d71dca
#
_cell.length_a   1.000
_cell.length_b   1.000
_cell.length_c   1.000
_cell.angle_alpha   90.00
_cell.angle_beta   90.00
_cell.angle_gamma   90.00
#
_symmetry.space_group_name_H-M   'P 1'
#
loop_
_entity.id
_entity.type
_entity.pdbx_description
1 polymer ?
#
loop_
_entity_poly.entity_id
_entity_poly.type
_entity_poly.pdbx_seq_one_letter_code
_entity_poly.pdbx_strand_id
1 'polypeptide(L)'
;VAEAQGSRDKIPKLSGTGIRELDQFSDAITQLSQDVLNTSTKFLRIMEMASVEIGGYEIRFDTGSVFFTENFFTVIGAPFSADAVLNLDEFRKILRDFTENYFFKSESGDTNIYCVRLPKRGLRYVRMEVKMEGWVQVGLVEDVTTAMMERLRIEHERDYDALTGLHNRRAFKRESEKIFSHPDKIGHAALVMMDLDNLKYTNDTFGHDWGDEYIRQAGRCLEEGTPKGTLSAHISGDEFNLLFHGYKSQDEIRYQLDK
;
A
#
# COMPACT_ATOMS: atom_id res chain seq x y z
N VAL A 1 22.45 -14.94 22.39
CA VAL A 1 21.07 -14.49 22.05
C VAL A 1 20.05 -15.47 22.59
N ALA A 2 20.34 -16.77 22.64
CA ALA A 2 19.41 -17.80 23.15
C ALA A 2 19.28 -17.82 24.70
N GLU A 3 20.26 -17.29 25.43
CA GLU A 3 20.21 -17.26 26.91
C GLU A 3 19.40 -16.07 27.47
N ALA A 4 19.21 -14.99 26.72
CA ALA A 4 18.45 -13.82 27.19
C ALA A 4 16.92 -14.01 27.05
N GLN A 5 16.44 -14.87 26.14
CA GLN A 5 15.03 -15.22 26.03
C GLN A 5 14.50 -16.11 27.16
N GLY A 6 15.36 -16.90 27.79
CA GLY A 6 14.96 -17.81 28.89
C GLY A 6 14.66 -17.13 30.21
N SER A 7 14.93 -15.83 30.37
CA SER A 7 14.78 -15.14 31.66
C SER A 7 13.52 -14.27 31.76
N ARG A 8 12.83 -13.97 30.64
CA ARG A 8 11.63 -13.12 30.64
C ARG A 8 10.30 -13.86 30.87
N ASP A 9 10.27 -15.18 30.68
CA ASP A 9 9.05 -15.99 30.82
C ASP A 9 8.84 -16.57 32.22
N LYS A 10 9.69 -16.29 33.18
CA LYS A 10 9.49 -16.73 34.56
C LYS A 10 8.94 -15.60 35.41
N ILE A 11 7.62 -15.61 35.57
CA ILE A 11 6.99 -14.83 36.63
C ILE A 11 7.60 -15.31 37.93
N PRO A 12 8.20 -14.40 38.76
CA PRO A 12 8.79 -14.81 40.01
C PRO A 12 7.69 -15.41 40.92
N LYS A 13 7.86 -16.66 41.33
CA LYS A 13 6.99 -17.23 42.38
C LYS A 13 7.17 -16.42 43.64
N LEU A 14 6.09 -15.82 44.10
CA LEU A 14 6.06 -15.23 45.44
C LEU A 14 6.36 -16.34 46.44
N SER A 15 7.31 -16.12 47.31
CA SER A 15 7.62 -17.04 48.40
C SER A 15 6.38 -17.19 49.29
N GLY A 16 6.02 -18.43 49.63
CA GLY A 16 4.84 -18.72 50.45
C GLY A 16 4.82 -17.88 51.73
N THR A 17 3.69 -17.25 51.96
CA THR A 17 3.46 -16.36 53.13
C THR A 17 3.12 -17.13 54.39
N GLY A 18 2.85 -18.43 54.25
CA GLY A 18 2.36 -19.30 55.36
C GLY A 18 0.88 -19.10 55.69
N ILE A 19 0.19 -18.23 54.96
CA ILE A 19 -1.26 -18.01 55.08
C ILE A 19 -1.92 -18.64 53.85
N ARG A 20 -2.67 -19.70 54.07
CA ARG A 20 -3.24 -20.57 53.01
C ARG A 20 -4.05 -19.81 51.94
N GLU A 21 -4.82 -18.82 52.33
CA GLU A 21 -5.65 -18.01 51.44
C GLU A 21 -4.80 -17.06 50.58
N LEU A 22 -3.73 -16.49 51.11
CA LEU A 22 -2.80 -15.65 50.36
C LEU A 22 -1.96 -16.45 49.36
N ASP A 23 -1.56 -17.67 49.76
CA ASP A 23 -0.83 -18.57 48.88
C ASP A 23 -1.71 -19.05 47.72
N GLN A 24 -3.00 -19.39 47.96
CA GLN A 24 -3.97 -19.72 46.92
C GLN A 24 -4.24 -18.55 45.99
N PHE A 25 -4.33 -17.33 46.48
CA PHE A 25 -4.51 -16.14 45.69
C PHE A 25 -3.27 -15.84 44.81
N SER A 26 -2.08 -16.01 45.35
CA SER A 26 -0.82 -15.90 44.64
C SER A 26 -0.69 -16.94 43.51
N ASP A 27 -1.06 -18.19 43.79
CA ASP A 27 -1.07 -19.24 42.77
C ASP A 27 -2.09 -18.95 41.68
N ALA A 28 -3.28 -18.47 42.02
CA ALA A 28 -4.31 -18.09 41.03
C ALA A 28 -3.85 -16.92 40.12
N ILE A 29 -3.21 -15.89 40.68
CA ILE A 29 -2.63 -14.79 39.92
C ILE A 29 -1.51 -15.29 39.00
N THR A 30 -0.64 -16.15 39.52
CA THR A 30 0.46 -16.72 38.75
C THR A 30 -0.08 -17.56 37.59
N GLN A 31 -1.10 -18.38 37.83
CA GLN A 31 -1.78 -19.18 36.81
C GLN A 31 -2.43 -18.30 35.73
N LEU A 32 -3.20 -17.29 36.15
CA LEU A 32 -3.86 -16.35 35.21
C LEU A 32 -2.85 -15.59 34.36
N SER A 33 -1.76 -15.13 34.98
CA SER A 33 -0.67 -14.46 34.24
C SER A 33 0.00 -15.38 33.23
N GLN A 34 0.16 -16.65 33.57
CA GLN A 34 0.72 -17.67 32.67
C GLN A 34 -0.21 -18.01 31.52
N ASP A 35 -1.52 -18.07 31.78
CA ASP A 35 -2.54 -18.32 30.75
C ASP A 35 -2.64 -17.14 29.76
N VAL A 36 -2.53 -15.91 30.25
CA VAL A 36 -2.48 -14.69 29.40
C VAL A 36 -1.23 -14.71 28.52
N LEU A 37 -0.05 -14.97 29.10
CA LEU A 37 1.21 -15.08 28.35
C LEU A 37 1.15 -16.20 27.30
N ASN A 38 0.62 -17.38 27.67
CA ASN A 38 0.48 -18.50 26.76
C ASN A 38 -0.48 -18.19 25.58
N THR A 39 -1.55 -17.47 25.86
CA THR A 39 -2.53 -17.06 24.82
C THR A 39 -1.92 -16.05 23.87
N SER A 40 -1.22 -15.05 24.37
CA SER A 40 -0.49 -14.06 23.57
C SER A 40 0.60 -14.72 22.71
N THR A 41 1.36 -15.65 23.29
CA THR A 41 2.40 -16.39 22.54
C THR A 41 1.82 -17.28 21.44
N LYS A 42 0.67 -17.92 21.68
CA LYS A 42 -0.03 -18.72 20.65
C LYS A 42 -0.52 -17.84 19.51
N PHE A 43 -1.07 -16.67 19.82
CA PHE A 43 -1.53 -15.70 18.83
C PHE A 43 -0.36 -15.22 17.96
N LEU A 44 0.76 -14.82 18.56
CA LEU A 44 1.97 -14.41 17.85
C LEU A 44 2.50 -15.52 16.92
N ARG A 45 2.53 -16.78 17.38
CA ARG A 45 2.93 -17.92 16.56
C ARG A 45 2.02 -18.15 15.36
N ILE A 46 0.70 -18.00 15.52
CA ILE A 46 -0.25 -18.09 14.41
C ILE A 46 0.02 -16.98 13.39
N MET A 47 0.32 -15.77 13.85
CA MET A 47 0.64 -14.65 12.98
C MET A 47 1.97 -14.86 12.21
N GLU A 48 3.00 -15.40 12.88
CA GLU A 48 4.26 -15.80 12.24
C GLU A 48 4.05 -16.88 11.17
N MET A 49 3.22 -17.88 11.46
CA MET A 49 2.88 -18.94 10.49
C MET A 49 2.09 -18.41 9.28
N ALA A 50 1.32 -17.38 9.46
CA ALA A 50 0.56 -16.74 8.37
C ALA A 50 1.44 -15.87 7.45
N SER A 51 2.75 -15.74 7.73
CA SER A 51 3.71 -14.89 7.02
C SER A 51 3.27 -13.41 6.94
N VAL A 52 2.47 -12.96 7.89
CA VAL A 52 1.99 -11.58 7.97
C VAL A 52 2.86 -10.83 8.97
N GLU A 53 3.56 -9.81 8.51
CA GLU A 53 4.31 -8.91 9.40
C GLU A 53 3.31 -7.99 10.11
N ILE A 54 2.89 -8.38 11.32
CA ILE A 54 1.99 -7.58 12.16
C ILE A 54 2.74 -7.17 13.42
N GLY A 55 2.62 -5.90 13.77
CA GLY A 55 3.06 -5.34 15.02
C GLY A 55 1.90 -4.73 15.80
N GLY A 56 2.01 -4.68 17.11
CA GLY A 56 1.00 -4.07 17.97
C GLY A 56 1.61 -3.29 19.12
N TYR A 57 0.83 -2.35 19.65
CA TYR A 57 1.16 -1.65 20.87
C TYR A 57 -0.07 -1.43 21.75
N GLU A 58 0.16 -1.28 23.05
CA GLU A 58 -0.83 -0.89 24.05
C GLU A 58 -0.26 0.25 24.88
N ILE A 59 -1.02 1.33 25.00
CA ILE A 59 -0.73 2.47 25.88
C ILE A 59 -1.78 2.49 26.97
N ARG A 60 -1.34 2.50 28.24
CA ARG A 60 -2.17 2.70 29.40
C ARG A 60 -1.97 4.11 29.93
N PHE A 61 -2.96 4.97 29.77
CA PHE A 61 -2.86 6.37 30.17
C PHE A 61 -2.98 6.57 31.68
N ASP A 62 -3.59 5.62 32.39
CA ASP A 62 -3.71 5.61 33.86
C ASP A 62 -2.37 5.36 34.55
N THR A 63 -1.55 4.47 34.00
CA THR A 63 -0.25 4.09 34.57
C THR A 63 0.95 4.70 33.84
N GLY A 64 0.73 5.28 32.65
CA GLY A 64 1.79 5.74 31.76
C GLY A 64 2.62 4.60 31.15
N SER A 65 2.12 3.37 31.22
CA SER A 65 2.82 2.19 30.71
C SER A 65 2.61 2.00 29.21
N VAL A 66 3.65 1.55 28.52
CA VAL A 66 3.62 1.23 27.09
C VAL A 66 4.12 -0.20 26.89
N PHE A 67 3.35 -0.98 26.16
CA PHE A 67 3.71 -2.32 25.72
C PHE A 67 3.68 -2.34 24.19
N PHE A 68 4.60 -3.07 23.57
CA PHE A 68 4.65 -3.24 22.13
C PHE A 68 5.24 -4.60 21.79
N THR A 69 4.85 -5.11 20.61
CA THR A 69 5.42 -6.34 20.07
C THR A 69 6.78 -6.04 19.42
N GLU A 70 7.65 -7.03 19.37
CA GLU A 70 8.97 -6.90 18.72
C GLU A 70 8.86 -6.44 17.25
N ASN A 71 7.86 -6.97 16.54
CA ASN A 71 7.62 -6.65 15.14
C ASN A 71 7.08 -5.23 14.89
N PHE A 72 6.56 -4.53 15.91
CA PHE A 72 5.97 -3.21 15.72
C PHE A 72 6.91 -2.24 15.02
N PHE A 73 8.13 -2.09 15.56
CA PHE A 73 9.13 -1.19 14.98
C PHE A 73 9.68 -1.68 13.64
N THR A 74 9.72 -2.99 13.45
CA THR A 74 10.14 -3.59 12.17
C THR A 74 9.16 -3.27 11.06
N VAL A 75 7.85 -3.39 11.33
CA VAL A 75 6.78 -3.09 10.38
C VAL A 75 6.76 -1.61 10.00
N ILE A 76 6.84 -0.72 10.98
CA ILE A 76 6.88 0.72 10.72
C ILE A 76 8.26 1.20 10.23
N GLY A 77 9.31 0.36 10.31
CA GLY A 77 10.67 0.68 9.85
C GLY A 77 11.40 1.72 10.70
N ALA A 78 10.94 1.96 11.92
CA ALA A 78 11.62 2.84 12.84
C ALA A 78 12.86 2.16 13.44
N PRO A 79 13.99 2.88 13.60
CA PRO A 79 15.16 2.35 14.28
C PRO A 79 14.83 2.15 15.77
N PHE A 80 14.85 0.91 16.20
CA PHE A 80 14.61 0.56 17.60
C PHE A 80 15.55 -0.56 18.05
N SER A 81 16.01 -0.49 19.34
CA SER A 81 16.74 -1.56 19.99
C SER A 81 15.77 -2.31 20.90
N ALA A 82 15.66 -3.62 20.74
CA ALA A 82 14.74 -4.47 21.49
C ALA A 82 14.97 -4.44 23.03
N ASP A 83 16.11 -3.92 23.48
CA ASP A 83 16.48 -3.84 24.90
C ASP A 83 16.03 -2.53 25.58
N ALA A 84 15.47 -1.57 24.82
CA ALA A 84 15.05 -0.28 25.37
C ALA A 84 13.67 -0.40 26.02
N VAL A 85 13.60 -0.04 27.30
CA VAL A 85 12.32 0.21 27.99
C VAL A 85 11.92 1.63 27.66
N LEU A 86 10.87 1.80 26.84
CA LEU A 86 10.35 3.11 26.49
C LEU A 86 9.30 3.56 27.52
N ASN A 87 9.43 4.80 27.94
CA ASN A 87 8.34 5.48 28.63
C ASN A 87 7.33 6.05 27.61
N LEU A 88 6.18 6.48 28.11
CA LEU A 88 5.09 6.99 27.26
C LEU A 88 5.52 8.17 26.38
N ASP A 89 6.32 9.08 26.91
CA ASP A 89 6.73 10.30 26.18
C ASP A 89 7.74 9.96 25.07
N GLU A 90 8.67 9.06 25.34
CA GLU A 90 9.62 8.54 24.34
C GLU A 90 8.90 7.80 23.22
N PHE A 91 7.94 6.94 23.56
CA PHE A 91 7.15 6.21 22.59
C PHE A 91 6.32 7.17 21.71
N ARG A 92 5.65 8.15 22.32
CA ARG A 92 4.91 9.18 21.59
C ARG A 92 5.81 10.01 20.68
N LYS A 93 7.02 10.33 21.13
CA LYS A 93 8.00 11.06 20.31
C LYS A 93 8.39 10.23 19.09
N ILE A 94 8.71 8.95 19.27
CA ILE A 94 9.05 8.05 18.16
C ILE A 94 7.89 7.95 17.17
N LEU A 95 6.66 7.76 17.65
CA LEU A 95 5.48 7.70 16.79
C LEU A 95 5.26 8.99 16.01
N ARG A 96 5.42 10.15 16.68
CA ARG A 96 5.25 11.46 16.05
C ARG A 96 6.32 11.70 14.99
N ASP A 97 7.60 11.54 15.34
CA ASP A 97 8.72 11.72 14.43
C ASP A 97 8.58 10.82 13.19
N PHE A 98 8.05 9.61 13.40
CA PHE A 98 7.83 8.67 12.33
C PHE A 98 6.64 9.07 11.45
N THR A 99 5.49 9.40 12.05
CA THR A 99 4.28 9.80 11.30
C THR A 99 4.48 11.11 10.53
N GLU A 100 5.21 12.08 11.09
CA GLU A 100 5.46 13.36 10.43
C GLU A 100 6.46 13.25 9.25
N ASN A 101 7.48 12.38 9.36
CA ASN A 101 8.56 12.35 8.39
C ASN A 101 8.44 11.24 7.33
N TYR A 102 7.73 10.15 7.63
CA TYR A 102 7.74 8.96 6.79
C TYR A 102 6.35 8.48 6.36
N PHE A 103 5.27 8.94 7.01
CA PHE A 103 3.92 8.53 6.69
C PHE A 103 3.27 9.51 5.70
N PHE A 104 2.85 8.99 4.56
CA PHE A 104 2.01 9.70 3.60
C PHE A 104 0.69 8.95 3.48
N LYS A 105 -0.43 9.69 3.45
CA LYS A 105 -1.72 9.06 3.21
C LYS A 105 -1.71 8.39 1.84
N SER A 106 -2.14 7.13 1.77
CA SER A 106 -2.22 6.43 0.49
C SER A 106 -3.25 7.09 -0.42
N GLU A 107 -2.92 7.26 -1.69
CA GLU A 107 -3.83 7.75 -2.73
C GLU A 107 -4.95 6.74 -3.07
N SER A 108 -4.87 5.52 -2.55
CA SER A 108 -5.83 4.43 -2.81
C SER A 108 -7.24 4.68 -2.28
N GLY A 109 -7.46 5.77 -1.52
CA GLY A 109 -8.75 6.10 -0.91
C GLY A 109 -9.04 5.34 0.40
N ASP A 110 -8.23 4.38 0.78
CA ASP A 110 -8.36 3.65 2.05
C ASP A 110 -7.87 4.54 3.20
N THR A 111 -8.72 4.78 4.19
CA THR A 111 -8.46 5.75 5.27
C THR A 111 -7.37 5.32 6.25
N ASN A 112 -7.05 4.02 6.30
CA ASN A 112 -6.14 3.42 7.29
C ASN A 112 -4.84 2.86 6.69
N ILE A 113 -4.60 3.08 5.39
CA ILE A 113 -3.38 2.66 4.72
C ILE A 113 -2.48 3.88 4.50
N TYR A 114 -1.25 3.75 4.93
CA TYR A 114 -0.22 4.77 4.84
C TYR A 114 0.93 4.27 3.98
N CYS A 115 1.47 5.18 3.19
CA CYS A 115 2.66 4.93 2.41
C CYS A 115 3.88 5.36 3.23
N VAL A 116 4.81 4.46 3.44
CA VAL A 116 6.02 4.70 4.25
C VAL A 116 7.25 4.58 3.36
N ARG A 117 8.04 5.67 3.28
CA ARG A 117 9.31 5.64 2.55
C ARG A 117 10.46 5.37 3.49
N LEU A 118 10.96 4.15 3.49
CA LEU A 118 12.09 3.75 4.33
C LEU A 118 13.44 4.02 3.65
N PRO A 119 14.44 4.62 4.34
CA PRO A 119 15.70 5.03 3.74
C PRO A 119 16.51 3.92 3.05
N LYS A 120 16.33 2.65 3.46
CA LYS A 120 17.07 1.50 2.90
C LYS A 120 16.17 0.40 2.31
N ARG A 121 14.85 0.49 2.49
CA ARG A 121 13.90 -0.58 2.12
C ARG A 121 12.87 -0.14 1.07
N GLY A 122 12.96 1.11 0.61
CA GLY A 122 12.05 1.65 -0.41
C GLY A 122 10.67 2.00 0.14
N LEU A 123 9.68 1.93 -0.75
CA LEU A 123 8.28 2.24 -0.44
C LEU A 123 7.58 1.03 0.16
N ARG A 124 6.88 1.23 1.27
CA ARG A 124 6.02 0.23 1.90
C ARG A 124 4.63 0.79 2.15
N TYR A 125 3.66 -0.10 2.18
CA TYR A 125 2.29 0.21 2.56
C TYR A 125 1.98 -0.43 3.90
N VAL A 126 1.61 0.39 4.89
CA VAL A 126 1.33 -0.04 6.25
C VAL A 126 -0.13 0.28 6.56
N ARG A 127 -0.90 -0.72 6.94
CA ARG A 127 -2.23 -0.53 7.53
C ARG A 127 -2.07 -0.27 9.01
N MET A 128 -2.72 0.76 9.53
CA MET A 128 -2.72 1.08 10.95
C MET A 128 -4.15 1.17 11.45
N GLU A 129 -4.44 0.43 12.52
CA GLU A 129 -5.71 0.50 13.22
C GLU A 129 -5.46 0.87 14.68
N VAL A 130 -6.23 1.84 15.18
CA VAL A 130 -6.12 2.33 16.57
C VAL A 130 -7.49 2.31 17.21
N LYS A 131 -7.58 1.73 18.40
CA LYS A 131 -8.81 1.65 19.18
C LYS A 131 -8.57 2.14 20.60
N MET A 132 -9.54 2.91 21.11
CA MET A 132 -9.55 3.35 22.51
C MET A 132 -10.56 2.53 23.31
N GLU A 133 -10.14 2.00 24.45
CA GLU A 133 -10.97 1.27 25.40
C GLU A 133 -10.74 1.84 26.81
N GLY A 134 -11.57 2.82 27.20
CA GLY A 134 -11.37 3.54 28.45
C GLY A 134 -10.04 4.31 28.44
N TRP A 135 -9.16 3.98 29.37
CA TRP A 135 -7.82 4.56 29.51
C TRP A 135 -6.73 3.80 28.77
N VAL A 136 -7.12 2.85 27.91
CA VAL A 136 -6.19 2.02 27.13
C VAL A 136 -6.36 2.32 25.66
N GLN A 137 -5.24 2.60 24.99
CA GLN A 137 -5.15 2.69 23.52
C GLN A 137 -4.43 1.46 23.00
N VAL A 138 -5.07 0.74 22.12
CA VAL A 138 -4.46 -0.38 21.38
C VAL A 138 -4.27 0.01 19.93
N GLY A 139 -3.09 -0.23 19.40
CA GLY A 139 -2.79 -0.02 17.99
C GLY A 139 -2.23 -1.27 17.34
N LEU A 140 -2.68 -1.53 16.13
CA LEU A 140 -2.21 -2.62 15.28
C LEU A 140 -1.61 -2.02 14.01
N VAL A 141 -0.46 -2.54 13.59
CA VAL A 141 0.19 -2.20 12.32
C VAL A 141 0.47 -3.47 11.53
N GLU A 142 0.19 -3.43 10.25
CA GLU A 142 0.34 -4.56 9.33
C GLU A 142 1.08 -4.09 8.07
N ASP A 143 2.11 -4.81 7.64
CA ASP A 143 2.72 -4.60 6.32
C ASP A 143 1.82 -5.21 5.24
N VAL A 144 1.17 -4.33 4.48
CA VAL A 144 0.27 -4.71 3.37
C VAL A 144 0.90 -4.43 2.00
N THR A 145 2.23 -4.27 1.96
CA THR A 145 2.95 -3.87 0.73
C THR A 145 2.70 -4.83 -0.42
N THR A 146 2.83 -6.13 -0.19
CA THR A 146 2.62 -7.14 -1.23
C THR A 146 1.19 -7.13 -1.77
N ALA A 147 0.18 -7.08 -0.88
CA ALA A 147 -1.22 -7.04 -1.26
C ALA A 147 -1.55 -5.74 -2.03
N MET A 148 -0.97 -4.62 -1.59
CA MET A 148 -1.18 -3.31 -2.19
C MET A 148 -0.54 -3.20 -3.57
N MET A 149 0.70 -3.70 -3.72
CA MET A 149 1.38 -3.76 -5.01
C MET A 149 0.65 -4.65 -6.01
N GLU A 150 0.14 -5.80 -5.57
CA GLU A 150 -0.66 -6.68 -6.43
C GLU A 150 -1.98 -6.01 -6.84
N ARG A 151 -2.67 -5.33 -5.90
CA ARG A 151 -3.87 -4.56 -6.23
C ARG A 151 -3.59 -3.48 -7.27
N LEU A 152 -2.54 -2.68 -7.07
CA LEU A 152 -2.14 -1.63 -8.02
C LEU A 152 -1.76 -2.21 -9.38
N ARG A 153 -1.09 -3.38 -9.40
CA ARG A 153 -0.78 -4.09 -10.64
C ARG A 153 -2.05 -4.51 -11.38
N ILE A 154 -3.00 -5.13 -10.68
CA ILE A 154 -4.28 -5.54 -11.27
C ILE A 154 -5.07 -4.32 -11.78
N GLU A 155 -5.11 -3.23 -11.02
CA GLU A 155 -5.76 -1.99 -11.43
C GLU A 155 -5.08 -1.40 -12.69
N HIS A 156 -3.76 -1.43 -12.75
CA HIS A 156 -3.00 -0.98 -13.94
C HIS A 156 -3.29 -1.88 -15.13
N GLU A 157 -3.19 -3.21 -15.01
CA GLU A 157 -3.47 -4.16 -16.09
C GLU A 157 -4.93 -4.10 -16.57
N ARG A 158 -5.86 -3.73 -15.68
CA ARG A 158 -7.27 -3.52 -16.06
C ARG A 158 -7.48 -2.34 -17.00
N ASP A 159 -6.69 -1.29 -16.85
CA ASP A 159 -6.93 0.00 -17.48
C ASP A 159 -5.90 0.36 -18.56
N TYR A 160 -4.73 -0.26 -18.55
CA TYR A 160 -3.65 0.02 -19.48
C TYR A 160 -3.29 -1.20 -20.31
N ASP A 161 -2.80 -0.94 -21.52
CA ASP A 161 -2.24 -1.96 -22.40
C ASP A 161 -0.80 -2.28 -22.01
N ALA A 162 -0.49 -3.56 -21.85
CA ALA A 162 0.81 -4.01 -21.35
C ALA A 162 1.98 -3.72 -22.31
N LEU A 163 1.70 -3.59 -23.62
CA LEU A 163 2.72 -3.38 -24.64
C LEU A 163 3.09 -1.91 -24.80
N THR A 164 2.08 -1.03 -24.79
CA THR A 164 2.24 0.39 -25.12
C THR A 164 2.22 1.31 -23.91
N GLY A 165 1.63 0.87 -22.78
CA GLY A 165 1.40 1.71 -21.61
C GLY A 165 0.23 2.70 -21.75
N LEU A 166 -0.38 2.81 -22.93
CA LEU A 166 -1.59 3.61 -23.15
C LEU A 166 -2.82 2.93 -22.52
N HIS A 167 -3.93 3.65 -22.45
CA HIS A 167 -5.18 2.99 -22.07
C HIS A 167 -5.49 1.82 -23.00
N ASN A 168 -6.03 0.74 -22.44
CA ASN A 168 -6.58 -0.33 -23.25
C ASN A 168 -8.00 0.02 -23.76
N ARG A 169 -8.52 -0.79 -24.67
CA ARG A 169 -9.86 -0.62 -25.26
C ARG A 169 -10.96 -0.42 -24.21
N ARG A 170 -10.89 -1.18 -23.10
CA ARG A 170 -11.90 -1.12 -22.05
C ARG A 170 -11.86 0.21 -21.29
N ALA A 171 -10.67 0.65 -20.91
CA ALA A 171 -10.49 1.92 -20.23
C ALA A 171 -10.86 3.09 -21.13
N PHE A 172 -10.46 3.07 -22.41
CA PHE A 172 -10.83 4.09 -23.38
C PHE A 172 -12.34 4.25 -23.48
N LYS A 173 -13.07 3.14 -23.62
CA LYS A 173 -14.53 3.18 -23.67
C LYS A 173 -15.13 3.81 -22.41
N ARG A 174 -14.70 3.35 -21.23
CA ARG A 174 -15.19 3.85 -19.95
C ARG A 174 -14.92 5.34 -19.75
N GLU A 175 -13.68 5.77 -20.03
CA GLU A 175 -13.29 7.17 -19.83
C GLU A 175 -13.94 8.09 -20.86
N SER A 176 -14.06 7.66 -22.12
CA SER A 176 -14.80 8.41 -23.13
C SER A 176 -16.28 8.57 -22.79
N GLU A 177 -16.94 7.51 -22.27
CA GLU A 177 -18.33 7.59 -21.77
C GLU A 177 -18.47 8.60 -20.63
N LYS A 178 -17.49 8.67 -19.71
CA LYS A 178 -17.49 9.70 -18.65
C LYS A 178 -17.37 11.11 -19.22
N ILE A 179 -16.47 11.31 -20.19
CA ILE A 179 -16.28 12.61 -20.86
C ILE A 179 -17.58 13.04 -21.53
N PHE A 180 -18.21 12.14 -22.31
CA PHE A 180 -19.47 12.40 -23.00
C PHE A 180 -20.69 12.58 -22.07
N SER A 181 -20.64 12.05 -20.85
CA SER A 181 -21.73 12.23 -19.86
C SER A 181 -21.79 13.66 -19.30
N HIS A 182 -20.81 14.52 -19.58
CA HIS A 182 -20.76 15.91 -19.15
C HIS A 182 -20.64 16.88 -20.35
N PRO A 183 -21.70 17.03 -21.14
CA PRO A 183 -21.66 17.80 -22.39
C PRO A 183 -21.26 19.27 -22.18
N ASP A 184 -21.56 19.84 -21.01
CA ASP A 184 -21.18 21.22 -20.67
C ASP A 184 -19.67 21.43 -20.54
N LYS A 185 -18.92 20.35 -20.29
CA LYS A 185 -17.45 20.39 -20.10
C LYS A 185 -16.65 19.90 -21.29
N ILE A 186 -17.29 19.20 -22.23
CA ILE A 186 -16.58 18.57 -23.34
C ILE A 186 -16.03 19.61 -24.33
N GLY A 187 -16.72 20.76 -24.47
CA GLY A 187 -16.36 21.77 -25.47
C GLY A 187 -16.38 21.21 -26.89
N HIS A 188 -15.38 21.61 -27.71
CA HIS A 188 -15.12 20.94 -28.96
C HIS A 188 -14.25 19.71 -28.71
N ALA A 189 -14.59 18.60 -29.41
CA ALA A 189 -13.87 17.33 -29.30
C ALA A 189 -13.64 16.70 -30.66
N ALA A 190 -12.57 15.93 -30.79
CA ALA A 190 -12.29 15.12 -31.98
C ALA A 190 -11.85 13.73 -31.58
N LEU A 191 -12.42 12.73 -32.23
CA LEU A 191 -11.96 11.34 -32.14
C LEU A 191 -11.11 11.04 -33.38
N VAL A 192 -9.88 10.64 -33.12
CA VAL A 192 -8.93 10.18 -34.16
C VAL A 192 -8.76 8.68 -34.00
N MET A 193 -8.95 7.96 -35.10
CA MET A 193 -8.70 6.53 -35.18
C MET A 193 -7.52 6.33 -36.13
N MET A 194 -6.53 5.57 -35.69
CA MET A 194 -5.27 5.35 -36.38
C MET A 194 -5.01 3.86 -36.52
N ASP A 195 -4.33 3.50 -37.60
CA ASP A 195 -3.90 2.14 -37.88
C ASP A 195 -2.42 2.19 -38.28
N LEU A 196 -1.60 1.25 -37.82
CA LEU A 196 -0.18 1.18 -38.13
C LEU A 196 0.04 0.51 -39.47
N ASP A 197 0.51 1.27 -40.43
CA ASP A 197 0.84 0.74 -41.75
C ASP A 197 1.91 -0.36 -41.68
N ASN A 198 1.73 -1.41 -42.47
CA ASN A 198 2.72 -2.46 -42.71
C ASN A 198 3.11 -3.29 -41.44
N LEU A 199 2.32 -3.30 -40.37
CA LEU A 199 2.63 -4.14 -39.17
C LEU A 199 2.72 -5.63 -39.54
N LYS A 200 1.81 -6.11 -40.42
CA LYS A 200 1.86 -7.49 -40.91
C LYS A 200 3.16 -7.79 -41.67
N TYR A 201 3.59 -6.89 -42.55
CA TYR A 201 4.85 -7.05 -43.26
C TYR A 201 6.05 -7.10 -42.32
N THR A 202 6.05 -6.25 -41.27
CA THR A 202 7.08 -6.25 -40.23
C THR A 202 7.13 -7.57 -39.49
N ASN A 203 5.97 -8.10 -39.08
CA ASN A 203 5.86 -9.40 -38.42
C ASN A 203 6.36 -10.56 -39.28
N ASP A 204 5.91 -10.58 -40.56
CA ASP A 204 6.23 -11.66 -41.51
C ASP A 204 7.72 -11.65 -41.91
N THR A 205 8.35 -10.48 -41.90
CA THR A 205 9.75 -10.31 -42.35
C THR A 205 10.75 -10.42 -41.21
N PHE A 206 10.46 -9.82 -40.06
CA PHE A 206 11.41 -9.66 -38.95
C PHE A 206 10.98 -10.40 -37.67
N GLY A 207 9.78 -10.97 -37.64
CA GLY A 207 9.21 -11.66 -36.52
C GLY A 207 8.37 -10.76 -35.61
N HIS A 208 7.58 -11.41 -34.73
CA HIS A 208 6.63 -10.73 -33.85
C HIS A 208 7.29 -9.77 -32.83
N ASP A 209 8.50 -10.06 -32.39
CA ASP A 209 9.23 -9.18 -31.47
C ASP A 209 9.48 -7.78 -32.08
N TRP A 210 9.74 -7.72 -33.39
CA TRP A 210 9.89 -6.46 -34.11
C TRP A 210 8.55 -5.74 -34.30
N GLY A 211 7.48 -6.48 -34.53
CA GLY A 211 6.14 -5.90 -34.58
C GLY A 211 5.73 -5.32 -33.25
N ASP A 212 5.99 -6.02 -32.17
CA ASP A 212 5.74 -5.53 -30.79
C ASP A 212 6.53 -4.26 -30.50
N GLU A 213 7.81 -4.20 -30.92
CA GLU A 213 8.61 -2.97 -30.78
C GLU A 213 8.06 -1.82 -31.63
N TYR A 214 7.58 -2.11 -32.83
CA TYR A 214 6.95 -1.11 -33.67
C TYR A 214 5.68 -0.53 -33.04
N ILE A 215 4.80 -1.38 -32.47
CA ILE A 215 3.61 -0.95 -31.72
C ILE A 215 4.01 -0.15 -30.47
N ARG A 216 5.05 -0.58 -29.74
CA ARG A 216 5.56 0.11 -28.56
C ARG A 216 6.09 1.50 -28.88
N GLN A 217 6.82 1.65 -29.99
CA GLN A 217 7.32 2.95 -30.44
C GLN A 217 6.17 3.88 -30.86
N ALA A 218 5.17 3.37 -31.55
CA ALA A 218 3.98 4.14 -31.89
C ALA A 218 3.26 4.64 -30.61
N GLY A 219 3.09 3.78 -29.60
CA GLY A 219 2.52 4.18 -28.33
C GLY A 219 3.28 5.32 -27.66
N ARG A 220 4.63 5.25 -27.62
CA ARG A 220 5.48 6.33 -27.09
C ARG A 220 5.33 7.63 -27.87
N CYS A 221 5.36 7.55 -29.21
CA CYS A 221 5.16 8.73 -30.05
C CYS A 221 3.82 9.42 -29.77
N LEU A 222 2.76 8.63 -29.59
CA LEU A 222 1.44 9.17 -29.24
C LEU A 222 1.40 9.79 -27.84
N GLU A 223 2.04 9.15 -26.85
CA GLU A 223 2.10 9.69 -25.49
C GLU A 223 2.86 11.01 -25.41
N GLU A 224 4.00 11.09 -26.10
CA GLU A 224 4.87 12.28 -26.11
C GLU A 224 4.35 13.38 -27.02
N GLY A 225 3.73 13.00 -28.17
CA GLY A 225 3.28 13.94 -29.22
C GLY A 225 1.90 14.54 -28.96
N THR A 226 1.07 13.96 -28.08
CA THR A 226 -0.27 14.48 -27.83
C THR A 226 -0.32 15.45 -26.64
N PRO A 227 -1.19 16.47 -26.70
CA PRO A 227 -1.37 17.40 -25.58
C PRO A 227 -1.83 16.70 -24.31
N LYS A 228 -1.37 17.19 -23.15
CA LYS A 228 -1.84 16.68 -21.85
C LYS A 228 -3.36 16.77 -21.74
N GLY A 229 -3.98 15.68 -21.34
CA GLY A 229 -5.44 15.54 -21.22
C GLY A 229 -6.10 14.90 -22.46
N THR A 230 -5.34 14.59 -23.52
CA THR A 230 -5.83 13.72 -24.60
C THR A 230 -5.98 12.30 -24.05
N LEU A 231 -7.12 11.66 -24.27
CA LEU A 231 -7.32 10.27 -23.92
C LEU A 231 -6.78 9.40 -25.07
N SER A 232 -5.62 8.78 -24.87
CA SER A 232 -4.93 7.95 -25.85
C SER A 232 -5.04 6.48 -25.47
N ALA A 233 -5.29 5.61 -26.45
CA ALA A 233 -5.44 4.18 -26.23
C ALA A 233 -4.90 3.33 -27.37
N HIS A 234 -4.36 2.17 -27.02
CA HIS A 234 -4.12 1.05 -27.93
C HIS A 234 -5.35 0.13 -27.87
N ILE A 235 -5.99 -0.07 -29.00
CA ILE A 235 -7.27 -0.78 -29.07
C ILE A 235 -7.06 -2.28 -29.35
N SER A 236 -6.28 -2.59 -30.36
CA SER A 236 -5.87 -3.95 -30.71
C SER A 236 -4.88 -3.93 -31.87
N GLY A 237 -3.91 -4.82 -31.89
CA GLY A 237 -3.00 -5.01 -32.99
C GLY A 237 -2.33 -3.70 -33.45
N ASP A 238 -2.77 -3.17 -34.59
CA ASP A 238 -2.32 -1.94 -35.24
C ASP A 238 -3.21 -0.71 -34.95
N GLU A 239 -4.34 -0.87 -34.21
CA GLU A 239 -5.35 0.16 -34.01
C GLU A 239 -5.09 1.01 -32.76
N PHE A 240 -5.08 2.34 -32.91
CA PHE A 240 -5.00 3.33 -31.84
C PHE A 240 -6.13 4.34 -31.93
N ASN A 241 -6.63 4.77 -30.78
CA ASN A 241 -7.64 5.83 -30.68
C ASN A 241 -7.16 6.97 -29.80
N LEU A 242 -7.43 8.20 -30.25
CA LEU A 242 -7.15 9.43 -29.49
C LEU A 242 -8.44 10.24 -29.39
N LEU A 243 -8.81 10.66 -28.17
CA LEU A 243 -9.92 11.58 -27.96
C LEU A 243 -9.39 12.91 -27.43
N PHE A 244 -9.42 13.92 -28.28
CA PHE A 244 -9.19 15.31 -27.95
C PHE A 244 -10.47 15.92 -27.44
N HIS A 245 -10.46 16.62 -26.31
CA HIS A 245 -11.66 17.24 -25.73
C HIS A 245 -11.32 18.47 -24.89
N GLY A 246 -12.33 19.27 -24.55
CA GLY A 246 -12.15 20.45 -23.71
C GLY A 246 -11.68 21.69 -24.47
N TYR A 247 -11.68 21.68 -25.79
CA TYR A 247 -11.23 22.81 -26.63
C TYR A 247 -12.33 23.84 -26.82
N LYS A 248 -11.93 25.11 -26.99
CA LYS A 248 -12.86 26.23 -27.17
C LYS A 248 -13.33 26.38 -28.62
N SER A 249 -12.55 25.88 -29.60
CA SER A 249 -12.88 25.97 -31.02
C SER A 249 -12.35 24.76 -31.82
N GLN A 250 -12.90 24.57 -33.02
CA GLN A 250 -12.39 23.57 -33.95
C GLN A 250 -10.97 23.89 -34.45
N ASP A 251 -10.64 25.17 -34.56
CA ASP A 251 -9.32 25.60 -35.04
C ASP A 251 -8.22 25.22 -34.02
N GLU A 252 -8.53 25.27 -32.73
CA GLU A 252 -7.59 24.80 -31.69
C GLU A 252 -7.30 23.30 -31.84
N ILE A 253 -8.32 22.48 -32.13
CA ILE A 253 -8.12 21.03 -32.33
C ILE A 253 -7.32 20.79 -33.60
N ARG A 254 -7.69 21.48 -34.73
CA ARG A 254 -6.98 21.34 -35.99
C ARG A 254 -5.50 21.68 -35.85
N TYR A 255 -5.17 22.75 -35.13
CA TYR A 255 -3.79 23.12 -34.83
C TYR A 255 -3.03 22.01 -34.07
N GLN A 256 -3.69 21.26 -33.17
CA GLN A 256 -3.05 20.15 -32.48
C GLN A 256 -2.85 18.92 -33.38
N LEU A 257 -3.74 18.69 -34.31
CA LEU A 257 -3.65 17.56 -35.27
C LEU A 257 -2.62 17.79 -36.38
N ASP A 258 -2.31 19.06 -36.69
CA ASP A 258 -1.35 19.44 -37.72
C ASP A 258 0.11 19.51 -37.21
N LYS A 259 0.32 19.27 -35.90
CA LYS A 259 1.65 19.19 -35.28
C LYS A 259 2.22 17.78 -35.35
#